data_7de35ac78c831d75db90321fdcf0f928
#
_entry.id   7de35ac78c831d75db90321fdcf0f928
#
_cell.length_a   1.000
_cell.length_b   1.000
_cell.length_c   1.000
_cell.angle_alpha   90.00
_cell.angle_beta   90.00
_cell.angle_gamma   90.00
#
_symmetry.space_group_name_H-M   'P 1'
#
loop_
_entity.id
_entity.type
_entity.pdbx_description
1 polymer ?
#
loop_
_entity_poly.entity_id
_entity_poly.type
_entity_poly.pdbx_seq_one_letter_code
_entity_poly.pdbx_strand_id
1 'polypeptide(L)'
;VVFPDGVSVLPWMVAGTVELGLASAEKMHDSRVVIWPHHGIMGAGQSMDDAFGLVETVEKAADIYMRVVQVPGGFRQKITSDQLWDLADQFGVTPKAGILEERSR
;
A
#
# COMPACT_ATOMS: atom_id res chain seq x y z
N VAL A 1 3.43 -6.52 -6.09
CA VAL A 1 4.03 -6.00 -7.32
C VAL A 1 3.95 -4.48 -7.37
N VAL A 2 2.76 -3.89 -7.22
CA VAL A 2 2.58 -2.42 -7.31
C VAL A 2 3.17 -1.70 -6.09
N PHE A 3 3.07 -2.28 -4.90
CA PHE A 3 3.56 -1.72 -3.65
C PHE A 3 4.59 -2.63 -2.97
N PRO A 4 5.78 -2.81 -3.58
CA PRO A 4 6.81 -3.66 -2.98
C PRO A 4 7.29 -3.12 -1.62
N ASP A 5 7.21 -1.80 -1.44
CA ASP A 5 7.58 -1.11 -0.21
C ASP A 5 6.40 -0.93 0.76
N GLY A 6 5.22 -1.41 0.36
CA GLY A 6 3.98 -1.26 1.12
C GLY A 6 3.32 0.11 0.96
N VAL A 7 2.33 0.35 1.79
CA VAL A 7 1.62 1.62 1.94
C VAL A 7 1.80 2.09 3.37
N SER A 8 2.29 3.31 3.56
CA SER A 8 2.49 3.89 4.89
C SER A 8 1.21 4.51 5.42
N VAL A 9 0.98 4.36 6.73
CA VAL A 9 -0.12 5.02 7.44
C VAL A 9 0.49 5.87 8.54
N LEU A 10 0.16 7.16 8.58
CA LEU A 10 0.58 8.06 9.66
C LEU A 10 -0.37 7.95 10.87
N PRO A 11 0.08 8.32 12.08
CA PRO A 11 -0.86 8.61 13.14
C PRO A 11 -1.75 9.80 12.74
N TRP A 12 -2.91 9.94 13.39
CA TRP A 12 -3.76 11.11 13.16
C TRP A 12 -3.00 12.41 13.54
N MET A 13 -3.04 13.38 12.64
CA MET A 13 -2.41 14.71 12.80
C MET A 13 -3.35 15.76 12.24
N VAL A 14 -3.19 17.01 12.71
CA VAL A 14 -4.01 18.11 12.21
C VAL A 14 -3.64 18.42 10.76
N ALA A 15 -4.64 18.42 9.89
CA ALA A 15 -4.46 18.72 8.47
C ALA A 15 -3.95 20.15 8.25
N GLY A 16 -3.09 20.33 7.22
CA GLY A 16 -2.53 21.63 6.85
C GLY A 16 -1.37 22.10 7.75
N THR A 17 -0.87 21.27 8.65
CA THR A 17 0.27 21.60 9.50
C THR A 17 1.61 21.24 8.85
N VAL A 18 2.67 21.95 9.21
CA VAL A 18 4.05 21.62 8.82
C VAL A 18 4.44 20.25 9.36
N GLU A 19 3.97 19.89 10.55
CA GLU A 19 4.24 18.60 11.19
C GLU A 19 3.73 17.43 10.32
N LEU A 20 2.49 17.50 9.83
CA LEU A 20 1.95 16.52 8.89
C LEU A 20 2.77 16.44 7.60
N GLY A 21 3.19 17.59 7.07
CA GLY A 21 4.03 17.67 5.88
C GLY A 21 5.39 16.97 6.07
N LEU A 22 6.08 17.23 7.16
CA LEU A 22 7.37 16.61 7.48
C LEU A 22 7.23 15.10 7.72
N ALA A 23 6.23 14.68 8.48
CA ALA A 23 5.96 13.26 8.71
C ALA A 23 5.63 12.51 7.40
N SER A 24 4.88 13.16 6.50
CA SER A 24 4.58 12.60 5.17
C SER A 24 5.85 12.47 4.33
N ALA A 25 6.69 13.50 4.27
CA ALA A 25 7.95 13.48 3.54
C ALA A 25 8.88 12.36 4.04
N GLU A 26 8.98 12.18 5.36
CA GLU A 26 9.76 11.08 5.95
C GLU A 26 9.26 9.71 5.50
N LYS A 27 7.95 9.48 5.55
CA LYS A 27 7.37 8.20 5.11
C LYS A 27 7.53 7.95 3.61
N MET A 28 7.60 9.01 2.80
CA MET A 28 7.82 8.89 1.36
C MET A 28 9.25 8.52 0.96
N HIS A 29 10.21 8.49 1.87
CA HIS A 29 11.48 7.82 1.63
C HIS A 29 11.32 6.29 1.52
N ASP A 30 10.32 5.73 2.21
CA ASP A 30 10.11 4.30 2.34
C ASP A 30 8.95 3.76 1.51
N SER A 31 7.99 4.59 1.15
CA SER A 31 6.81 4.18 0.39
C SER A 31 6.27 5.29 -0.50
N ARG A 32 5.70 4.91 -1.64
CA ARG A 32 5.16 5.86 -2.61
C ARG A 32 3.74 6.34 -2.30
N VAL A 33 3.10 5.74 -1.31
CA VAL A 33 1.75 6.10 -0.88
C VAL A 33 1.70 6.21 0.64
N VAL A 34 1.13 7.31 1.12
CA VAL A 34 0.94 7.59 2.54
C VAL A 34 -0.54 7.89 2.81
N ILE A 35 -1.11 7.21 3.78
CA ILE A 35 -2.49 7.43 4.23
C ILE A 35 -2.49 8.34 5.46
N TRP A 36 -3.31 9.38 5.41
CA TRP A 36 -3.61 10.27 6.52
C TRP A 36 -4.95 9.86 7.13
N PRO A 37 -4.98 9.25 8.32
CA PRO A 37 -6.21 8.78 8.94
C PRO A 37 -7.27 9.89 9.01
N HIS A 38 -8.50 9.56 8.61
CA HIS A 38 -9.65 10.45 8.58
C HIS A 38 -9.53 11.69 7.69
N HIS A 39 -8.49 11.76 6.84
CA HIS A 39 -8.26 12.93 6.01
C HIS A 39 -8.09 12.58 4.53
N GLY A 40 -7.19 11.67 4.20
CA GLY A 40 -6.97 11.34 2.79
C GLY A 40 -5.73 10.48 2.54
N ILE A 41 -5.31 10.51 1.29
CA ILE A 41 -4.20 9.72 0.78
C ILE A 41 -3.31 10.62 -0.08
N MET A 42 -2.00 10.43 0.02
CA MET A 42 -1.00 11.09 -0.81
C MET A 42 -0.18 10.05 -1.56
N GLY A 43 -0.03 10.23 -2.87
CA GLY A 43 0.79 9.38 -3.72
C GLY A 43 1.89 10.17 -4.41
N ALA A 44 3.05 9.54 -4.61
CA ALA A 44 4.17 10.09 -5.38
C ALA A 44 4.59 9.12 -6.48
N GLY A 45 4.79 9.64 -7.67
CA GLY A 45 5.19 8.89 -8.86
C GLY A 45 6.10 9.70 -9.77
N GLN A 46 6.58 9.08 -10.83
CA GLN A 46 7.43 9.74 -11.84
C GLN A 46 6.64 10.69 -12.76
N SER A 47 5.32 10.53 -12.79
CA SER A 47 4.38 11.38 -13.52
C SER A 47 3.08 11.50 -12.73
N MET A 48 2.20 12.43 -13.16
CA MET A 48 0.86 12.56 -12.57
C MET A 48 0.04 11.29 -12.79
N ASP A 49 0.14 10.65 -13.96
CA ASP A 49 -0.56 9.40 -14.27
C ASP A 49 -0.07 8.25 -13.38
N ASP A 50 1.24 8.16 -13.13
CA ASP A 50 1.81 7.16 -12.22
C ASP A 50 1.34 7.39 -10.77
N ALA A 51 1.45 8.62 -10.27
CA ALA A 51 0.99 8.97 -8.92
C ALA A 51 -0.51 8.71 -8.74
N PHE A 52 -1.34 9.10 -9.72
CA PHE A 52 -2.78 8.86 -9.70
C PHE A 52 -3.11 7.37 -9.72
N GLY A 53 -2.45 6.61 -10.59
CA GLY A 53 -2.62 5.16 -10.70
C GLY A 53 -2.31 4.41 -9.39
N LEU A 54 -1.29 4.88 -8.64
CA LEU A 54 -0.98 4.32 -7.32
C LEU A 54 -2.11 4.57 -6.31
N VAL A 55 -2.62 5.80 -6.24
CA VAL A 55 -3.73 6.16 -5.34
C VAL A 55 -5.00 5.39 -5.71
N GLU A 56 -5.35 5.33 -7.01
CA GLU A 56 -6.50 4.59 -7.50
C GLU A 56 -6.40 3.09 -7.19
N THR A 57 -5.21 2.51 -7.28
CA THR A 57 -4.97 1.10 -6.95
C THR A 57 -5.23 0.82 -5.47
N VAL A 58 -4.76 1.70 -4.56
CA VAL A 58 -5.03 1.56 -3.12
C VAL A 58 -6.52 1.68 -2.83
N GLU A 59 -7.20 2.66 -3.40
CA GLU A 59 -8.64 2.89 -3.24
C GLU A 59 -9.44 1.67 -3.72
N LYS A 60 -9.11 1.15 -4.90
CA LYS A 60 -9.76 -0.04 -5.46
C LYS A 60 -9.53 -1.28 -4.59
N ALA A 61 -8.30 -1.48 -4.10
CA ALA A 61 -7.98 -2.60 -3.22
C ALA A 61 -8.75 -2.51 -1.90
N ALA A 62 -8.87 -1.31 -1.32
CA ALA A 62 -9.65 -1.07 -0.11
C ALA A 62 -11.14 -1.35 -0.32
N ASP A 63 -11.73 -0.89 -1.43
CA ASP A 63 -13.13 -1.16 -1.77
C ASP A 63 -13.39 -2.68 -1.90
N ILE A 64 -12.54 -3.39 -2.62
CA ILE A 64 -12.65 -4.86 -2.76
C ILE A 64 -12.54 -5.53 -1.39
N TYR A 65 -11.56 -5.15 -0.57
CA TYR A 65 -11.37 -5.69 0.76
C TYR A 65 -12.62 -5.49 1.63
N MET A 66 -13.14 -4.26 1.69
CA MET A 66 -14.33 -3.93 2.48
C MET A 66 -15.56 -4.73 2.03
N ARG A 67 -15.73 -4.95 0.73
CA ARG A 67 -16.83 -5.78 0.20
C ARG A 67 -16.68 -7.23 0.60
N VAL A 68 -15.47 -7.79 0.51
CA VAL A 68 -15.24 -9.20 0.83
C VAL A 68 -15.41 -9.50 2.31
N VAL A 69 -14.95 -8.62 3.21
CA VAL A 69 -15.09 -8.86 4.67
C VAL A 69 -16.53 -8.77 5.16
N GLN A 70 -17.43 -8.14 4.39
CA GLN A 70 -18.85 -8.06 4.69
C GLN A 70 -19.63 -9.31 4.25
N VAL A 71 -19.04 -10.14 3.39
CA VAL A 71 -19.69 -11.41 2.96
C VAL A 71 -19.56 -12.43 4.09
N PRO A 72 -20.63 -13.19 4.41
CA PRO A 72 -20.55 -14.27 5.38
C PRO A 72 -19.43 -15.27 5.02
N GLY A 73 -18.52 -15.52 5.96
CA GLY A 73 -17.34 -16.35 5.75
C GLY A 73 -16.11 -15.61 5.21
N GLY A 74 -16.22 -14.33 4.87
CA GLY A 74 -15.10 -13.49 4.45
C GLY A 74 -14.35 -14.03 3.22
N PHE A 75 -13.02 -14.00 3.28
CA PHE A 75 -12.16 -14.48 2.21
C PHE A 75 -12.24 -16.01 2.07
N ARG A 76 -12.75 -16.49 0.94
CA ARG A 76 -12.74 -17.92 0.60
C ARG A 76 -11.38 -18.37 0.04
N GLN A 77 -10.68 -17.46 -0.63
CA GLN A 77 -9.38 -17.71 -1.24
C GLN A 77 -8.56 -16.42 -1.23
N LYS A 78 -7.27 -16.56 -0.99
CA LYS A 78 -6.28 -15.46 -1.05
C LYS A 78 -5.07 -15.93 -1.83
N ILE A 79 -4.34 -15.00 -2.42
CA ILE A 79 -2.99 -15.25 -2.91
C ILE A 79 -2.12 -15.55 -1.68
N THR A 80 -1.33 -16.62 -1.73
CA THR A 80 -0.40 -16.99 -0.66
C THR A 80 0.87 -16.15 -0.72
N SER A 81 1.65 -16.11 0.38
CA SER A 81 2.96 -15.42 0.39
C SER A 81 3.90 -16.01 -0.66
N ASP A 82 3.94 -17.34 -0.84
CA ASP A 82 4.77 -17.97 -1.87
C ASP A 82 4.38 -17.53 -3.29
N GLN A 83 3.08 -17.46 -3.58
CA GLN A 83 2.59 -16.93 -4.87
C GLN A 83 2.91 -15.45 -5.07
N LEU A 84 2.94 -14.65 -3.99
CA LEU A 84 3.38 -13.26 -4.07
C LEU A 84 4.89 -13.15 -4.33
N TRP A 85 5.70 -14.07 -3.80
CA TRP A 85 7.11 -14.18 -4.12
C TRP A 85 7.33 -14.56 -5.60
N ASP A 86 6.55 -15.50 -6.13
CA ASP A 86 6.61 -15.87 -7.55
C ASP A 86 6.27 -14.68 -8.47
N LEU A 87 5.28 -13.87 -8.07
CA LEU A 87 4.96 -12.62 -8.78
C LEU A 87 6.10 -11.60 -8.70
N ALA A 88 6.72 -11.46 -7.53
CA ALA A 88 7.84 -10.55 -7.34
C ALA A 88 9.02 -10.92 -8.25
N ASP A 89 9.37 -12.21 -8.30
CA ASP A 89 10.42 -12.75 -9.18
C ASP A 89 10.06 -12.51 -10.67
N GLN A 90 8.84 -12.81 -11.07
CA GLN A 90 8.39 -12.64 -12.46
C GLN A 90 8.45 -11.19 -12.93
N PHE A 91 8.16 -10.23 -12.06
CA PHE A 91 8.16 -8.81 -12.39
C PHE A 91 9.45 -8.07 -12.01
N GLY A 92 10.46 -8.79 -11.49
CA GLY A 92 11.73 -8.20 -11.09
C GLY A 92 11.60 -7.18 -9.95
N VAL A 93 10.68 -7.44 -9.01
CA VAL A 93 10.39 -6.54 -7.89
C VAL A 93 10.90 -7.17 -6.60
N THR A 94 11.56 -6.39 -5.75
CA THR A 94 12.02 -6.84 -4.44
C THR A 94 11.11 -6.28 -3.35
N PRO A 95 10.26 -7.11 -2.71
CA PRO A 95 9.45 -6.66 -1.58
C PRO A 95 10.33 -6.24 -0.39
N LYS A 96 9.96 -5.17 0.28
CA LYS A 96 10.63 -4.72 1.52
C LYS A 96 10.51 -5.81 2.59
N ALA A 97 11.54 -5.97 3.38
CA ALA A 97 11.57 -6.94 4.49
C ALA A 97 10.36 -6.77 5.42
N GLY A 98 9.70 -7.88 5.74
CA GLY A 98 8.53 -7.91 6.62
C GLY A 98 7.18 -7.64 5.94
N ILE A 99 7.14 -7.34 4.62
CA ILE A 99 5.87 -7.20 3.88
C ILE A 99 5.28 -8.56 3.53
N LEU A 100 6.12 -9.51 3.18
CA LEU A 100 5.72 -10.90 2.94
C LEU A 100 6.30 -11.81 4.02
N GLU A 101 5.59 -12.87 4.34
CA GLU A 101 6.15 -13.97 5.11
C GLU A 101 7.33 -14.60 4.35
N GLU A 102 8.28 -15.18 5.09
CA GLU A 102 9.39 -15.90 4.46
C GLU A 102 8.86 -17.00 3.53
N ARG A 103 9.57 -17.19 2.41
CA ARG A 103 9.21 -18.20 1.42
C ARG A 103 9.29 -19.60 2.06
N SER A 104 8.25 -20.39 1.89
CA SER A 104 8.26 -21.81 2.29
C SER A 104 9.34 -22.54 1.51
N ARG A 105 10.20 -23.31 2.20
CA ARG A 105 11.27 -24.11 1.59
C ARG A 105 10.73 -25.40 0.98
#